data_428bc7b97cab4491a14215193ae32139
#
_entry.id   428bc7b97cab4491a14215193ae32139
#
_cell.length_a   1.000
_cell.length_b   1.000
_cell.length_c   1.000
_cell.angle_alpha   90.00
_cell.angle_beta   90.00
_cell.angle_gamma   90.00
#
_symmetry.space_group_name_H-M   'P 1'
#
loop_
_entity.id
_entity.type
_entity.pdbx_description
1 polymer ?
#
loop_
_entity_poly.entity_id
_entity_poly.type
_entity_poly.pdbx_seq_one_letter_code
_entity_poly.pdbx_strand_id
1 'polypeptide(L)'
;MFHKTLFSSICVFLLVGFCHSSADGQIGVNAKPAEGAEVLFDGTREMLDQKWTYWKGPRFSSSLPVKWKIVQDPVDRGTVMMTYDPVAAGGKYGTADLVTKMKYEDFRLHVEFLIVKKGGNSGVYLQNRYEIQVLDGDKTKHGMGAVINETPSPYFAYNGVGKWNAYDINFRAARFNGDQRSEKAIVTMFFNGKKVHTNQSINQVWGGPNSGI
;
A
#
# COMPACT_ATOMS: atom_id res chain seq x y z
N MET A 1 -1.63 37.32 1.81
CA MET A 1 -1.06 36.30 0.90
C MET A 1 -0.70 35.08 1.72
N PHE A 2 -1.64 34.16 1.88
CA PHE A 2 -1.48 33.00 2.76
C PHE A 2 -0.87 31.84 1.98
N HIS A 3 0.34 31.46 2.31
CA HIS A 3 0.96 30.25 1.82
C HIS A 3 0.21 29.03 2.42
N LYS A 4 -0.61 28.38 1.60
CA LYS A 4 -1.12 27.05 1.91
C LYS A 4 0.02 26.06 1.69
N THR A 5 0.72 25.74 2.74
CA THR A 5 1.61 24.58 2.77
C THR A 5 0.74 23.32 2.68
N LEU A 6 0.66 22.72 1.50
CA LEU A 6 0.11 21.37 1.33
C LEU A 6 1.10 20.39 1.95
N PHE A 7 0.85 19.98 3.19
CA PHE A 7 1.58 18.88 3.78
C PHE A 7 1.08 17.57 3.17
N SER A 8 2.03 16.83 2.59
CA SER A 8 1.85 15.45 2.12
C SER A 8 1.16 14.61 3.19
N SER A 9 0.22 13.79 2.76
CA SER A 9 -0.53 12.89 3.61
C SER A 9 0.38 11.85 4.20
N ILE A 10 0.41 11.75 5.51
CA ILE A 10 1.22 10.79 6.25
C ILE A 10 0.43 9.49 6.36
N CYS A 11 0.92 8.44 5.72
CA CYS A 11 0.47 7.07 5.91
C CYS A 11 1.60 6.24 6.54
N VAL A 12 1.21 5.32 7.37
CA VAL A 12 2.12 4.46 8.12
C VAL A 12 1.79 3.00 7.77
N PHE A 13 2.81 2.20 7.52
CA PHE A 13 2.66 0.82 7.05
C PHE A 13 3.40 -0.18 7.93
N LEU A 14 2.72 -1.28 8.19
CA LEU A 14 3.30 -2.54 8.66
C LEU A 14 3.00 -3.60 7.59
N LEU A 15 4.02 -4.27 7.07
CA LEU A 15 3.86 -5.20 5.95
C LEU A 15 4.36 -6.60 6.29
N VAL A 16 3.53 -7.59 5.94
CA VAL A 16 3.86 -9.01 6.08
C VAL A 16 3.51 -9.75 4.79
N GLY A 17 4.46 -10.40 4.17
CA GLY A 17 4.26 -11.13 2.91
C GLY A 17 4.42 -12.65 3.06
N PHE A 18 3.86 -13.45 2.15
CA PHE A 18 3.74 -14.89 2.25
C PHE A 18 4.24 -15.69 1.07
N CYS A 19 4.76 -16.86 1.39
CA CYS A 19 4.87 -18.00 0.50
C CYS A 19 3.98 -19.15 1.01
N HIS A 20 3.33 -19.86 0.13
CA HIS A 20 2.38 -20.96 0.29
C HIS A 20 2.38 -21.73 1.62
N SER A 21 1.35 -21.59 2.44
CA SER A 21 0.78 -22.64 3.25
C SER A 21 -0.67 -22.33 3.65
N SER A 22 -1.49 -23.36 3.77
CA SER A 22 -2.92 -23.34 4.01
C SER A 22 -3.30 -23.13 5.48
N ALA A 23 -2.68 -22.20 6.17
CA ALA A 23 -3.17 -21.74 7.45
C ALA A 23 -3.82 -20.37 7.24
N ASP A 24 -5.11 -20.26 7.51
CA ASP A 24 -5.83 -18.98 7.50
C ASP A 24 -5.23 -18.08 8.58
N GLY A 25 -4.31 -17.20 8.16
CA GLY A 25 -3.77 -16.18 9.03
C GLY A 25 -4.91 -15.27 9.53
N GLN A 26 -4.72 -14.67 10.69
CA GLN A 26 -5.63 -13.63 11.17
C GLN A 26 -5.70 -12.49 10.15
N ILE A 27 -6.85 -11.82 10.07
CA ILE A 27 -7.09 -10.67 9.18
C ILE A 27 -7.58 -9.48 10.00
N GLY A 28 -7.38 -8.28 9.43
CA GLY A 28 -7.77 -7.02 10.08
C GLY A 28 -6.67 -6.41 10.93
N VAL A 29 -6.98 -5.32 11.57
CA VAL A 29 -6.03 -4.57 12.42
C VAL A 29 -5.52 -5.43 13.57
N ASN A 30 -4.21 -5.42 13.81
CA ASN A 30 -3.47 -6.24 14.78
C ASN A 30 -3.42 -7.74 14.47
N ALA A 31 -3.66 -8.12 13.22
CA ALA A 31 -3.48 -9.50 12.81
C ALA A 31 -2.00 -9.91 12.98
N LYS A 32 -1.80 -11.08 13.59
CA LYS A 32 -0.45 -11.61 13.73
C LYS A 32 0.03 -12.20 12.40
N PRO A 33 1.32 -12.07 12.08
CA PRO A 33 1.90 -12.78 10.94
C PRO A 33 1.57 -14.28 11.02
N ALA A 34 1.18 -14.86 9.88
CA ALA A 34 1.03 -16.31 9.83
C ALA A 34 2.38 -16.99 9.94
N GLU A 35 2.37 -18.27 10.28
CA GLU A 35 3.59 -19.06 10.32
C GLU A 35 4.29 -19.06 8.96
N GLY A 36 5.61 -18.80 8.96
CA GLY A 36 6.42 -18.70 7.76
C GLY A 36 6.25 -17.41 6.95
N ALA A 37 5.51 -16.43 7.47
CA ALA A 37 5.39 -15.14 6.84
C ALA A 37 6.71 -14.37 6.80
N GLU A 38 7.00 -13.74 5.67
CA GLU A 38 8.09 -12.77 5.59
C GLU A 38 7.63 -11.43 6.20
N VAL A 39 8.30 -10.99 7.26
CA VAL A 39 8.09 -9.65 7.82
C VAL A 39 8.83 -8.65 6.96
N LEU A 40 8.11 -7.70 6.37
CA LEU A 40 8.66 -6.66 5.50
C LEU A 40 9.03 -5.38 6.25
N PHE A 41 8.44 -5.18 7.42
CA PHE A 41 8.75 -4.07 8.32
C PHE A 41 8.40 -4.41 9.77
N ASP A 42 9.34 -4.22 10.67
CA ASP A 42 9.26 -4.56 12.11
C ASP A 42 9.32 -3.34 13.03
N GLY A 43 9.25 -2.14 12.48
CA GLY A 43 9.40 -0.90 13.23
C GLY A 43 10.83 -0.37 13.27
N THR A 44 11.82 -1.05 12.68
CA THR A 44 13.21 -0.64 12.73
C THR A 44 13.68 0.05 11.46
N ARG A 45 14.66 0.94 11.62
CA ARG A 45 15.36 1.57 10.50
C ARG A 45 16.15 0.54 9.69
N GLU A 46 16.72 -0.43 10.37
CA GLU A 46 17.50 -1.50 9.76
C GLU A 46 16.66 -2.29 8.75
N MET A 47 15.48 -2.74 9.14
CA MET A 47 14.59 -3.47 8.23
C MET A 47 14.09 -2.60 7.08
N LEU A 48 13.78 -1.32 7.33
CA LEU A 48 13.45 -0.39 6.26
C LEU A 48 14.58 -0.32 5.23
N ASP A 49 15.81 -0.14 5.65
CA ASP A 49 16.97 -0.05 4.74
C ASP A 49 17.31 -1.39 4.10
N GLN A 50 17.06 -2.51 4.77
CA GLN A 50 17.32 -3.86 4.25
C GLN A 50 16.31 -4.26 3.19
N LYS A 51 15.02 -4.05 3.43
CA LYS A 51 13.91 -4.59 2.61
C LYS A 51 13.42 -3.62 1.53
N TRP A 52 13.62 -2.31 1.69
CA TRP A 52 12.99 -1.28 0.89
C TRP A 52 13.97 -0.40 0.14
N THR A 53 13.50 0.16 -0.96
CA THR A 53 14.18 1.19 -1.73
C THR A 53 13.14 2.13 -2.33
N TYR A 54 13.58 3.24 -2.91
CA TYR A 54 12.69 4.07 -3.72
C TYR A 54 12.38 3.40 -5.06
N TRP A 55 11.13 3.51 -5.48
CA TRP A 55 10.78 3.24 -6.86
C TRP A 55 11.23 4.38 -7.76
N LYS A 56 12.12 4.09 -8.69
CA LYS A 56 12.71 5.08 -9.61
C LYS A 56 11.88 5.23 -10.89
N GLY A 57 10.57 5.48 -10.74
CA GLY A 57 9.68 5.72 -11.86
C GLY A 57 9.84 7.13 -12.47
N PRO A 58 9.02 7.47 -13.49
CA PRO A 58 9.21 8.67 -14.31
C PRO A 58 9.21 10.00 -13.58
N ARG A 59 8.68 10.05 -12.37
CA ARG A 59 8.64 11.25 -11.53
C ARG A 59 9.52 11.18 -10.29
N PHE A 60 10.42 10.22 -10.27
CA PHE A 60 11.30 10.08 -9.12
C PHE A 60 12.22 11.29 -8.97
N SER A 61 12.20 11.91 -7.81
CA SER A 61 12.97 13.13 -7.51
C SER A 61 13.74 13.05 -6.18
N SER A 62 13.89 11.87 -5.62
CA SER A 62 14.61 11.68 -4.37
C SER A 62 15.95 10.95 -4.57
N SER A 63 16.66 10.69 -3.48
CA SER A 63 17.94 9.98 -3.48
C SER A 63 18.05 9.09 -2.24
N LEU A 64 18.77 7.98 -2.37
CA LEU A 64 19.11 7.13 -1.22
C LEU A 64 20.02 7.86 -0.23
N PRO A 65 19.96 7.50 1.06
CA PRO A 65 19.09 6.48 1.65
C PRO A 65 17.64 6.89 1.68
N VAL A 66 16.74 5.92 1.91
CA VAL A 66 15.31 6.18 2.08
C VAL A 66 15.11 7.18 3.23
N LYS A 67 14.38 8.27 2.95
CA LYS A 67 14.18 9.36 3.92
C LYS A 67 12.88 9.24 4.71
N TRP A 68 12.08 8.20 4.46
CA TRP A 68 10.93 7.91 5.30
C TRP A 68 11.38 7.73 6.74
N LYS A 69 10.62 8.29 7.67
CA LYS A 69 10.98 8.33 9.08
C LYS A 69 10.45 7.11 9.82
N ILE A 70 11.20 6.67 10.80
CA ILE A 70 10.71 5.80 11.85
C ILE A 70 10.29 6.70 13.00
N VAL A 71 9.04 6.61 13.41
CA VAL A 71 8.43 7.43 14.45
C VAL A 71 7.67 6.55 15.43
N GLN A 72 7.38 7.08 16.62
CA GLN A 72 6.45 6.42 17.54
C GLN A 72 5.06 6.36 16.91
N ASP A 73 4.38 5.24 17.08
CA ASP A 73 2.97 5.11 16.70
C ASP A 73 2.16 6.21 17.41
N PRO A 74 1.43 7.05 16.66
CA PRO A 74 0.65 8.14 17.27
C PRO A 74 -0.54 7.65 18.10
N VAL A 75 -0.89 6.36 18.04
CA VAL A 75 -2.06 5.80 18.71
C VAL A 75 -1.68 4.99 19.93
N ASP A 76 -0.77 4.02 19.85
CA ASP A 76 -0.51 3.21 21.04
C ASP A 76 0.74 2.32 21.08
N ARG A 77 1.48 2.01 19.98
CA ARG A 77 2.36 0.84 20.04
C ARG A 77 3.59 0.89 19.17
N GLY A 78 4.73 0.97 19.81
CA GLY A 78 6.00 0.75 19.13
C GLY A 78 6.32 1.82 18.11
N THR A 79 7.08 1.44 17.09
CA THR A 79 7.57 2.33 16.04
C THR A 79 7.01 1.95 14.68
N VAL A 80 6.78 2.95 13.87
CA VAL A 80 6.12 2.85 12.56
C VAL A 80 6.87 3.66 11.53
N MET A 81 6.80 3.27 10.27
CA MET A 81 7.34 4.10 9.20
C MET A 81 6.32 5.14 8.75
N MET A 82 6.79 6.36 8.62
CA MET A 82 6.01 7.52 8.20
C MET A 82 6.51 8.03 6.86
N THR A 83 5.58 8.27 5.94
CA THR A 83 5.91 8.87 4.65
C THR A 83 6.56 10.24 4.86
N TYR A 84 7.75 10.42 4.39
CA TYR A 84 8.47 11.68 4.48
C TYR A 84 9.59 11.73 3.45
N ASP A 85 9.57 12.74 2.60
CA ASP A 85 10.73 13.11 1.80
C ASP A 85 10.70 14.61 1.50
N PRO A 86 11.64 15.38 2.05
CA PRO A 86 11.65 16.84 1.88
C PRO A 86 11.94 17.27 0.44
N VAL A 87 12.59 16.44 -0.37
CA VAL A 87 12.86 16.73 -1.79
C VAL A 87 11.62 16.52 -2.62
N ALA A 88 10.88 15.44 -2.35
CA ALA A 88 9.66 15.09 -3.07
C ALA A 88 8.43 15.85 -2.57
N ALA A 89 8.48 16.46 -1.39
CA ALA A 89 7.33 17.11 -0.73
C ALA A 89 6.68 18.25 -1.50
N GLY A 90 7.30 18.76 -2.55
CA GLY A 90 6.71 19.77 -3.46
C GLY A 90 5.90 19.19 -4.62
N GLY A 91 5.91 17.88 -4.83
CA GLY A 91 5.18 17.22 -5.91
C GLY A 91 3.70 17.01 -5.60
N LYS A 92 2.83 17.18 -6.61
CA LYS A 92 1.38 17.00 -6.47
C LYS A 92 0.99 15.57 -6.00
N TYR A 93 1.83 14.57 -6.26
CA TYR A 93 1.55 13.16 -6.00
C TYR A 93 2.70 12.45 -5.28
N GLY A 94 3.56 13.14 -4.58
CA GLY A 94 4.72 12.54 -3.94
C GLY A 94 5.54 11.68 -4.92
N THR A 95 6.82 11.78 -4.90
CA THR A 95 7.67 11.00 -5.80
C THR A 95 8.69 10.18 -5.02
N ALA A 96 8.33 9.87 -3.80
CA ALA A 96 9.13 9.11 -2.86
C ALA A 96 8.47 7.77 -2.51
N ASP A 97 7.84 7.14 -3.49
CA ASP A 97 7.20 5.84 -3.30
C ASP A 97 8.24 4.77 -2.97
N LEU A 98 7.95 3.97 -1.97
CA LEU A 98 8.78 2.83 -1.60
C LEU A 98 8.34 1.58 -2.34
N VAL A 99 9.34 0.77 -2.69
CA VAL A 99 9.13 -0.59 -3.21
C VAL A 99 9.99 -1.57 -2.44
N THR A 100 9.54 -2.81 -2.35
CA THR A 100 10.36 -3.91 -1.84
C THR A 100 11.53 -4.16 -2.78
N LYS A 101 12.71 -4.46 -2.24
CA LYS A 101 13.87 -4.88 -3.06
C LYS A 101 13.64 -6.25 -3.69
N MET A 102 12.96 -7.15 -2.97
CA MET A 102 12.50 -8.43 -3.50
C MET A 102 11.28 -8.25 -4.40
N LYS A 103 11.17 -9.11 -5.40
CA LYS A 103 10.03 -9.14 -6.34
C LYS A 103 9.16 -10.35 -6.01
N TYR A 104 7.85 -10.14 -6.06
CA TYR A 104 6.84 -11.15 -5.77
C TYR A 104 5.91 -11.30 -6.96
N GLU A 105 5.51 -12.51 -7.28
CA GLU A 105 4.56 -12.80 -8.35
C GLU A 105 3.15 -12.93 -7.77
N ASP A 106 2.82 -14.08 -7.22
CA ASP A 106 1.57 -14.31 -6.49
C ASP A 106 1.87 -14.21 -5.00
N PHE A 107 1.03 -13.50 -4.26
CA PHE A 107 1.28 -13.31 -2.84
C PHE A 107 0.01 -13.06 -2.04
N ARG A 108 0.12 -13.31 -0.76
CA ARG A 108 -0.76 -12.73 0.25
C ARG A 108 -0.02 -11.56 0.91
N LEU A 109 -0.73 -10.49 1.15
CA LEU A 109 -0.18 -9.28 1.77
C LEU A 109 -1.11 -8.84 2.89
N HIS A 110 -0.54 -8.66 4.08
CA HIS A 110 -1.16 -7.90 5.14
C HIS A 110 -0.47 -6.55 5.24
N VAL A 111 -1.24 -5.47 5.24
CA VAL A 111 -0.72 -4.11 5.40
C VAL A 111 -1.63 -3.31 6.31
N GLU A 112 -1.07 -2.75 7.36
CA GLU A 112 -1.76 -1.80 8.22
C GLU A 112 -1.34 -0.37 7.89
N PHE A 113 -2.30 0.55 7.93
CA PHE A 113 -2.05 1.95 7.67
C PHE A 113 -2.92 2.86 8.54
N LEU A 114 -2.39 4.05 8.80
CA LEU A 114 -3.09 5.08 9.54
C LEU A 114 -3.00 6.41 8.78
N ILE A 115 -4.12 7.06 8.57
CA ILE A 115 -4.20 8.42 8.00
C ILE A 115 -4.25 9.41 9.16
N VAL A 116 -3.22 10.24 9.28
CA VAL A 116 -3.08 11.19 10.41
C VAL A 116 -3.97 12.42 10.25
N LYS A 117 -4.27 12.83 9.01
CA LYS A 117 -5.03 14.04 8.69
C LYS A 117 -6.11 13.77 7.67
N LYS A 118 -7.22 14.52 7.75
CA LYS A 118 -8.27 14.52 6.72
C LYS A 118 -7.69 14.80 5.33
N GLY A 119 -8.24 14.12 4.32
CA GLY A 119 -7.81 14.22 2.94
C GLY A 119 -6.49 13.51 2.66
N GLY A 120 -6.04 12.63 3.56
CA GLY A 120 -4.87 11.79 3.35
C GLY A 120 -5.03 10.92 2.12
N ASN A 121 -3.99 10.87 1.27
CA ASN A 121 -3.96 10.10 0.03
C ASN A 121 -2.65 9.33 -0.08
N SER A 122 -2.76 8.04 -0.33
CA SER A 122 -1.67 7.10 -0.57
C SER A 122 -2.22 5.89 -1.34
N GLY A 123 -1.41 4.87 -1.57
CA GLY A 123 -1.85 3.65 -2.22
C GLY A 123 -0.96 2.46 -1.91
N VAL A 124 -1.53 1.27 -2.02
CA VAL A 124 -0.80 0.01 -1.98
C VAL A 124 -0.69 -0.50 -3.40
N TYR A 125 0.52 -0.46 -3.97
CA TYR A 125 0.77 -0.91 -5.32
C TYR A 125 1.14 -2.39 -5.38
N LEU A 126 0.37 -3.15 -6.13
CA LEU A 126 0.64 -4.56 -6.42
C LEU A 126 1.48 -4.63 -7.70
N GLN A 127 2.73 -5.08 -7.58
CA GLN A 127 3.73 -5.16 -8.66
C GLN A 127 4.01 -3.80 -9.36
N ASN A 128 3.82 -2.66 -8.69
CA ASN A 128 3.90 -1.31 -9.27
C ASN A 128 2.95 -1.08 -10.47
N ARG A 129 1.91 -1.91 -10.60
CA ARG A 129 0.99 -1.88 -11.75
C ARG A 129 -0.43 -1.55 -11.35
N TYR A 130 -0.87 -2.04 -10.21
CA TYR A 130 -2.26 -1.99 -9.79
C TYR A 130 -2.33 -1.35 -8.42
N GLU A 131 -3.16 -0.35 -8.27
CA GLU A 131 -3.27 0.39 -7.01
C GLU A 131 -4.52 0.00 -6.25
N ILE A 132 -4.35 -0.35 -4.98
CA ILE A 132 -5.41 -0.37 -3.99
C ILE A 132 -5.36 0.97 -3.25
N GLN A 133 -6.43 1.71 -3.35
CA GLN A 133 -6.47 3.10 -2.87
C GLN A 133 -6.49 3.21 -1.35
N VAL A 134 -5.72 4.17 -0.86
CA VAL A 134 -5.77 4.68 0.52
C VAL A 134 -6.10 6.17 0.46
N LEU A 135 -7.40 6.52 0.58
CA LEU A 135 -7.87 7.90 0.44
C LEU A 135 -8.97 8.21 1.44
N ASP A 136 -8.75 9.20 2.32
CA ASP A 136 -9.78 9.68 3.22
C ASP A 136 -10.83 10.50 2.47
N GLY A 137 -12.09 10.06 2.52
CA GLY A 137 -13.26 10.87 2.13
C GLY A 137 -13.98 10.48 0.84
N ASP A 138 -13.42 9.67 -0.04
CA ASP A 138 -14.08 9.28 -1.31
C ASP A 138 -14.58 7.83 -1.26
N LYS A 139 -15.75 7.57 -1.86
CA LYS A 139 -16.39 6.24 -1.97
C LYS A 139 -16.58 5.77 -3.42
N THR A 140 -15.99 6.47 -4.36
CA THR A 140 -16.03 6.11 -5.79
C THR A 140 -15.01 5.01 -6.12
N LYS A 141 -14.88 4.67 -7.39
CA LYS A 141 -13.81 3.77 -7.87
C LYS A 141 -12.39 4.34 -7.72
N HIS A 142 -12.28 5.52 -7.15
CA HIS A 142 -11.02 6.16 -6.74
C HIS A 142 -10.93 6.31 -5.23
N GLY A 143 -11.92 5.85 -4.48
CA GLY A 143 -12.01 6.01 -3.04
C GLY A 143 -11.31 4.90 -2.26
N MET A 144 -11.38 5.05 -0.95
CA MET A 144 -10.76 4.13 0.01
C MET A 144 -11.12 2.67 -0.27
N GLY A 145 -10.10 1.83 -0.44
CA GLY A 145 -10.25 0.40 -0.70
C GLY A 145 -10.67 0.05 -2.13
N ALA A 146 -10.75 1.01 -3.04
CA ALA A 146 -11.00 0.75 -4.46
C ALA A 146 -9.79 0.05 -5.11
N VAL A 147 -10.07 -0.84 -6.05
CA VAL A 147 -9.10 -1.17 -7.10
C VAL A 147 -9.20 -0.04 -8.13
N ILE A 148 -8.20 0.82 -8.18
CA ILE A 148 -8.26 2.10 -8.90
C ILE A 148 -8.72 1.92 -10.34
N ASN A 149 -9.71 2.74 -10.74
CA ASN A 149 -10.35 2.76 -12.05
C ASN A 149 -11.11 1.47 -12.47
N GLU A 150 -11.03 0.41 -11.66
CA GLU A 150 -11.74 -0.84 -11.93
C GLU A 150 -13.04 -0.91 -11.16
N THR A 151 -12.95 -0.88 -9.82
CA THR A 151 -14.13 -1.06 -8.98
C THR A 151 -13.99 -0.35 -7.63
N PRO A 152 -15.04 0.32 -7.13
CA PRO A 152 -15.05 0.86 -5.78
C PRO A 152 -15.09 -0.26 -4.74
N SER A 153 -14.71 0.04 -3.51
CA SER A 153 -15.06 -0.82 -2.38
C SER A 153 -16.58 -0.84 -2.19
N PRO A 154 -17.23 -2.01 -2.18
CA PRO A 154 -18.68 -2.11 -2.01
C PRO A 154 -19.14 -1.67 -0.62
N TYR A 155 -18.22 -1.63 0.34
CA TYR A 155 -18.49 -1.24 1.73
C TYR A 155 -17.49 -0.21 2.19
N PHE A 156 -17.96 0.74 2.96
CA PHE A 156 -17.08 1.69 3.62
C PHE A 156 -16.64 1.11 4.97
N ALA A 157 -15.56 0.33 4.93
CA ALA A 157 -15.01 -0.34 6.12
C ALA A 157 -13.92 0.49 6.83
N TYR A 158 -13.73 1.73 6.44
CA TYR A 158 -12.73 2.63 6.98
C TYR A 158 -13.01 3.05 8.43
N ASN A 159 -12.04 2.87 9.31
CA ASN A 159 -12.16 3.21 10.73
C ASN A 159 -12.07 4.73 11.00
N GLY A 160 -11.63 5.52 10.03
CA GLY A 160 -11.50 6.97 10.15
C GLY A 160 -10.06 7.45 10.34
N VAL A 161 -9.91 8.77 10.25
CA VAL A 161 -8.63 9.45 10.50
C VAL A 161 -8.18 9.21 11.95
N GLY A 162 -6.87 9.00 12.15
CA GLY A 162 -6.28 8.73 13.45
C GLY A 162 -6.52 7.32 13.99
N LYS A 163 -7.04 6.43 13.16
CA LYS A 163 -7.26 5.02 13.53
C LYS A 163 -6.56 4.10 12.55
N TRP A 164 -6.04 2.99 13.08
CA TRP A 164 -5.45 1.95 12.25
C TRP A 164 -6.48 1.27 11.38
N ASN A 165 -6.06 0.94 10.18
CA ASN A 165 -6.80 0.20 9.17
C ASN A 165 -5.90 -0.89 8.61
N ALA A 166 -6.51 -1.96 8.09
CA ALA A 166 -5.78 -3.07 7.50
C ALA A 166 -6.38 -3.51 6.17
N TYR A 167 -5.53 -3.77 5.20
CA TYR A 167 -5.84 -4.54 4.00
C TYR A 167 -5.18 -5.91 4.09
N ASP A 168 -5.97 -6.95 3.89
CA ASP A 168 -5.51 -8.32 3.71
C ASP A 168 -5.82 -8.71 2.26
N ILE A 169 -4.78 -8.86 1.45
CA ILE A 169 -4.86 -8.98 0.01
C ILE A 169 -4.32 -10.34 -0.43
N ASN A 170 -5.12 -11.11 -1.16
CA ASN A 170 -4.65 -12.23 -1.96
C ASN A 170 -4.53 -11.75 -3.41
N PHE A 171 -3.34 -11.70 -3.93
CA PHE A 171 -3.05 -11.24 -5.27
C PHE A 171 -2.49 -12.38 -6.13
N ARG A 172 -3.09 -12.57 -7.30
CA ARG A 172 -2.57 -13.41 -8.37
C ARG A 172 -2.18 -12.51 -9.54
N ALA A 173 -0.93 -12.57 -9.93
CA ALA A 173 -0.39 -11.78 -11.03
C ALA A 173 -1.04 -12.15 -12.37
N ALA A 174 -1.03 -11.21 -13.31
CA ALA A 174 -1.36 -11.50 -14.69
C ALA A 174 -0.38 -12.53 -15.28
N ARG A 175 -0.86 -13.38 -16.19
CA ARG A 175 -0.02 -14.32 -16.91
C ARG A 175 0.17 -13.85 -18.36
N PHE A 176 1.32 -14.17 -18.90
CA PHE A 176 1.70 -13.77 -20.24
C PHE A 176 2.23 -14.97 -21.03
N ASN A 177 1.94 -14.97 -22.32
CA ASN A 177 2.56 -15.84 -23.31
C ASN A 177 3.32 -14.93 -24.27
N GLY A 178 4.64 -14.84 -24.11
CA GLY A 178 5.43 -13.78 -24.70
C GLY A 178 4.93 -12.41 -24.21
N ASP A 179 4.66 -11.48 -25.12
CA ASP A 179 4.15 -10.14 -24.81
C ASP A 179 2.62 -10.07 -24.68
N GLN A 180 1.92 -11.17 -24.96
CA GLN A 180 0.46 -11.23 -24.88
C GLN A 180 0.00 -11.67 -23.49
N ARG A 181 -0.84 -10.84 -22.85
CA ARG A 181 -1.46 -11.23 -21.61
C ARG A 181 -2.50 -12.33 -21.84
N SER A 182 -2.22 -13.54 -21.32
CA SER A 182 -3.12 -14.70 -21.40
C SER A 182 -4.16 -14.71 -20.28
N GLU A 183 -3.79 -14.20 -19.08
CA GLU A 183 -4.70 -14.11 -17.95
C GLU A 183 -4.55 -12.76 -17.25
N LYS A 184 -5.69 -12.22 -16.77
CA LYS A 184 -5.71 -10.99 -16.00
C LYS A 184 -5.19 -11.22 -14.60
N ALA A 185 -4.65 -10.18 -13.97
CA ALA A 185 -4.42 -10.17 -12.54
C ALA A 185 -5.75 -10.25 -11.79
N ILE A 186 -5.73 -10.88 -10.62
CA ILE A 186 -6.91 -11.08 -9.78
C ILE A 186 -6.57 -10.67 -8.35
N VAL A 187 -7.50 -9.95 -7.72
CA VAL A 187 -7.39 -9.58 -6.31
C VAL A 187 -8.61 -10.05 -5.52
N THR A 188 -8.37 -10.66 -4.37
CA THR A 188 -9.35 -10.83 -3.31
C THR A 188 -8.85 -10.06 -2.10
N MET A 189 -9.68 -9.17 -1.55
CA MET A 189 -9.26 -8.28 -0.47
C MET A 189 -10.27 -8.22 0.66
N PHE A 190 -9.74 -8.20 1.87
CA PHE A 190 -10.47 -7.82 3.08
C PHE A 190 -9.99 -6.46 3.54
N PHE A 191 -10.93 -5.64 3.96
CA PHE A 191 -10.68 -4.32 4.55
C PHE A 191 -11.21 -4.31 5.97
N ASN A 192 -10.32 -4.15 6.94
CA ASN A 192 -10.65 -4.26 8.38
C ASN A 192 -11.43 -5.54 8.71
N GLY A 193 -10.98 -6.67 8.16
CA GLY A 193 -11.61 -7.98 8.34
C GLY A 193 -12.89 -8.23 7.51
N LYS A 194 -13.38 -7.24 6.76
CA LYS A 194 -14.57 -7.36 5.91
C LYS A 194 -14.18 -7.58 4.45
N LYS A 195 -14.63 -8.67 3.84
CA LYS A 195 -14.35 -8.97 2.44
C LYS A 195 -14.99 -7.91 1.53
N VAL A 196 -14.18 -7.17 0.80
CA VAL A 196 -14.61 -6.07 -0.08
C VAL A 196 -14.45 -6.40 -1.56
N HIS A 197 -13.46 -7.22 -1.92
CA HIS A 197 -13.30 -7.72 -3.28
C HIS A 197 -13.18 -9.24 -3.27
N THR A 198 -13.79 -9.91 -4.23
CA THR A 198 -13.74 -11.36 -4.40
C THR A 198 -13.39 -11.68 -5.84
N ASN A 199 -12.21 -12.25 -6.08
CA ASN A 199 -11.71 -12.61 -7.41
C ASN A 199 -11.88 -11.48 -8.44
N GLN A 200 -11.68 -10.24 -8.00
CA GLN A 200 -11.79 -9.06 -8.85
C GLN A 200 -10.69 -9.09 -9.90
N SER A 201 -11.08 -9.25 -11.16
CA SER A 201 -10.15 -9.14 -12.29
C SER A 201 -9.76 -7.69 -12.52
N ILE A 202 -8.49 -7.45 -12.84
CA ILE A 202 -7.96 -6.14 -13.16
C ILE A 202 -7.68 -6.08 -14.67
N ASN A 203 -8.35 -5.16 -15.37
CA ASN A 203 -8.30 -5.09 -16.82
C ASN A 203 -7.06 -4.39 -17.34
N GLN A 204 -6.63 -3.34 -16.68
CA GLN A 204 -5.55 -2.46 -17.12
C GLN A 204 -4.54 -2.20 -16.01
N VAL A 205 -3.40 -1.67 -16.39
CA VAL A 205 -2.43 -1.11 -15.45
C VAL A 205 -2.96 0.24 -14.98
N TRP A 206 -3.25 0.37 -13.72
CA TRP A 206 -3.75 1.58 -13.11
C TRP A 206 -2.96 1.92 -11.85
N GLY A 207 -2.84 3.17 -11.64
CA GLY A 207 -2.20 3.74 -10.48
C GLY A 207 -1.93 5.21 -10.76
N GLY A 208 -1.19 5.85 -9.91
CA GLY A 208 -0.70 7.17 -10.16
C GLY A 208 0.29 7.17 -11.33
N PRO A 209 0.83 8.32 -11.68
CA PRO A 209 1.82 8.46 -12.74
C PRO A 209 3.10 7.63 -12.53
N ASN A 210 3.20 7.00 -11.39
CA ASN A 210 4.30 6.14 -11.00
C ASN A 210 3.97 4.64 -11.14
N SER A 211 2.76 4.26 -11.55
CA SER A 211 2.47 2.85 -11.80
C SER A 211 3.41 2.30 -12.86
N GLY A 212 4.00 1.16 -12.55
CA GLY A 212 4.90 0.46 -13.49
C GLY A 212 4.15 -0.03 -14.73
N ILE A 213 4.86 -0.15 -15.81
CA ILE A 213 4.38 -0.71 -17.07
C ILE A 213 4.65 -2.21 -17.08
#